data_b309390ae53180b85fc28853f079be3c
#
_entry.id   b309390ae53180b85fc28853f079be3c
#
_cell.length_a   1.000
_cell.length_b   1.000
_cell.length_c   1.000
_cell.angle_alpha   90.00
_cell.angle_beta   90.00
_cell.angle_gamma   90.00
#
_symmetry.space_group_name_H-M   'P 1'
#
loop_
_entity.id
_entity.type
_entity.pdbx_description
1 polymer ?
#
loop_
_entity_poly.entity_id
_entity_poly.type
_entity_poly.pdbx_seq_one_letter_code
_entity_poly.pdbx_strand_id
1 'polypeptide(L)'
;MNDIARPIDRSTALLTDKYELTMLQAALRDGTAHRNVTCEVFSRRLPNERRYGVVAGTDRVLRAVEDFRFSPEQLEQMDFLDEDTRQYLRDWRFSGQIDGYREGELYFPNSPILTVRGTFGECV
;
A
#
# COMPACT_ATOMS: atom_id res chain seq x y z
N MET A 1 16.47 -35.80 -1.96
CA MET A 1 16.50 -34.58 -2.78
C MET A 1 15.43 -33.65 -2.21
N ASN A 2 15.81 -32.83 -1.25
CA ASN A 2 14.88 -31.89 -0.59
C ASN A 2 14.82 -30.63 -1.44
N ASP A 3 13.78 -30.54 -2.23
CA ASP A 3 13.36 -29.28 -2.84
C ASP A 3 12.80 -28.41 -1.71
N ILE A 4 13.70 -27.68 -1.05
CA ILE A 4 13.29 -26.66 -0.09
C ILE A 4 12.69 -25.56 -0.95
N ALA A 5 11.36 -25.57 -1.02
CA ALA A 5 10.62 -24.49 -1.66
C ALA A 5 11.19 -23.15 -1.15
N ARG A 6 11.73 -22.36 -2.06
CA ARG A 6 12.14 -20.97 -1.75
C ARG A 6 11.00 -20.31 -1.01
N PRO A 7 11.25 -19.57 0.08
CA PRO A 7 10.20 -18.79 0.72
C PRO A 7 9.53 -17.98 -0.39
N ILE A 8 8.22 -18.16 -0.55
CA ILE A 8 7.44 -17.32 -1.47
C ILE A 8 7.64 -15.90 -0.92
N ASP A 9 8.24 -15.05 -1.72
CA ASP A 9 8.32 -13.62 -1.42
C ASP A 9 6.87 -13.14 -1.20
N ARG A 10 6.52 -12.90 0.06
CA ARG A 10 5.19 -12.46 0.45
C ARG A 10 5.01 -10.95 0.31
N SER A 11 6.05 -10.27 -0.16
CA SER A 11 5.99 -8.84 -0.41
C SER A 11 4.98 -8.54 -1.52
N THR A 12 4.11 -7.58 -1.26
CA THR A 12 3.16 -7.04 -2.24
C THR A 12 3.71 -5.83 -2.99
N ALA A 13 4.99 -5.51 -2.82
CA ALA A 13 5.62 -4.28 -3.29
C ALA A 13 5.54 -4.06 -4.81
N LEU A 14 5.47 -5.13 -5.60
CA LEU A 14 5.31 -5.05 -7.06
C LEU A 14 3.85 -5.15 -7.52
N LEU A 15 2.87 -5.22 -6.60
CA LEU A 15 1.45 -5.21 -6.93
C LEU A 15 0.94 -3.76 -7.02
N THR A 16 1.63 -2.95 -7.80
CA THR A 16 1.33 -1.54 -8.03
C THR A 16 1.60 -1.16 -9.48
N ASP A 17 1.13 0.00 -9.90
CA ASP A 17 1.41 0.54 -11.21
C ASP A 17 2.70 1.37 -11.20
N LYS A 18 3.40 1.39 -12.32
CA LYS A 18 4.66 2.15 -12.46
C LYS A 18 4.50 3.63 -12.14
N TYR A 19 3.33 4.21 -12.47
CA TYR A 19 3.10 5.65 -12.27
C TYR A 19 3.11 6.04 -10.78
N GLU A 20 2.74 5.17 -9.87
CA GLU A 20 2.77 5.42 -8.43
C GLU A 20 4.21 5.59 -7.94
N LEU A 21 5.12 4.75 -8.42
CA LEU A 21 6.55 4.86 -8.11
C LEU A 21 7.18 6.13 -8.71
N THR A 22 6.82 6.51 -9.93
CA THR A 22 7.32 7.74 -10.56
C THR A 22 6.69 8.99 -9.92
N MET A 23 5.46 8.92 -9.44
CA MET A 23 4.82 9.98 -8.67
C MET A 23 5.52 10.16 -7.31
N LEU A 24 5.86 9.07 -6.63
CA LEU A 24 6.68 9.11 -5.41
C LEU A 24 8.03 9.78 -5.68
N GLN A 25 8.73 9.43 -6.77
CA GLN A 25 9.98 10.06 -7.15
C GLN A 25 9.85 11.58 -7.35
N ALA A 26 8.79 12.01 -8.02
CA ALA A 26 8.51 13.45 -8.18
C ALA A 26 8.26 14.13 -6.83
N ALA A 27 7.49 13.50 -5.96
CA ALA A 27 7.19 14.01 -4.62
C ALA A 27 8.42 14.06 -3.68
N LEU A 28 9.35 13.12 -3.83
CA LEU A 28 10.63 13.18 -3.09
C LEU A 28 11.49 14.36 -3.56
N ARG A 29 11.56 14.59 -4.88
CA ARG A 29 12.34 15.69 -5.47
C ARG A 29 11.83 17.08 -5.06
N ASP A 30 10.52 17.25 -4.92
CA ASP A 30 9.92 18.54 -4.54
C ASP A 30 9.63 18.65 -3.03
N GLY A 31 9.89 17.61 -2.25
CA GLY A 31 9.70 17.56 -0.80
C GLY A 31 8.27 17.28 -0.34
N THR A 32 7.31 17.07 -1.26
CA THR A 32 5.91 16.79 -0.88
C THR A 32 5.72 15.37 -0.34
N ALA A 33 6.64 14.44 -0.62
CA ALA A 33 6.60 13.08 -0.08
C ALA A 33 6.51 13.03 1.46
N HIS A 34 7.03 14.05 2.15
CA HIS A 34 7.07 14.12 3.62
C HIS A 34 5.89 14.87 4.24
N ARG A 35 4.94 15.34 3.43
CA ARG A 35 3.73 16.01 3.94
C ARG A 35 2.74 14.99 4.49
N ASN A 36 2.14 15.30 5.62
CA ASN A 36 1.06 14.48 6.18
C ASN A 36 -0.18 14.54 5.29
N VAL A 37 -0.73 13.38 5.04
CA VAL A 37 -1.95 13.18 4.26
C VAL A 37 -2.90 12.22 4.97
N THR A 38 -4.16 12.28 4.57
CA THR A 38 -5.17 11.29 4.94
C THR A 38 -5.75 10.71 3.65
N CYS A 39 -5.64 9.40 3.51
CA CYS A 39 -6.20 8.64 2.40
C CYS A 39 -7.32 7.74 2.88
N GLU A 40 -8.30 7.48 2.03
CA GLU A 40 -9.45 6.66 2.35
C GLU A 40 -9.64 5.57 1.31
N VAL A 41 -9.91 4.35 1.79
CA VAL A 41 -10.31 3.22 0.94
C VAL A 41 -11.81 3.06 1.04
N PHE A 42 -12.49 3.19 -0.09
CA PHE A 42 -13.94 3.06 -0.15
C PHE A 42 -14.41 2.47 -1.48
N SER A 43 -15.59 1.89 -1.49
CA SER A 43 -16.26 1.45 -2.71
C SER A 43 -17.03 2.61 -3.34
N ARG A 44 -16.78 2.93 -4.61
CA ARG A 44 -17.55 3.96 -5.35
C ARG A 44 -18.98 3.49 -5.62
N ARG A 45 -19.14 2.21 -5.92
CA ARG A 45 -20.42 1.56 -6.20
C ARG A 45 -20.28 0.06 -6.00
N LEU A 46 -21.37 -0.60 -5.77
CA LEU A 46 -21.44 -2.06 -5.70
C LEU A 46 -22.12 -2.61 -6.96
N PRO A 47 -21.74 -3.81 -7.43
CA PRO A 47 -22.34 -4.42 -8.61
C PRO A 47 -23.77 -4.88 -8.35
N ASN A 48 -24.55 -5.03 -9.43
CA ASN A 48 -25.89 -5.66 -9.41
C ASN A 48 -26.86 -5.03 -8.39
N GLU A 49 -26.89 -3.69 -8.31
CA GLU A 49 -27.80 -2.95 -7.42
C GLU A 49 -27.69 -3.30 -5.93
N ARG A 50 -26.58 -3.90 -5.54
CA ARG A 50 -26.31 -4.15 -4.12
C ARG A 50 -26.23 -2.82 -3.37
N ARG A 51 -26.90 -2.76 -2.24
CA ARG A 51 -26.98 -1.55 -1.41
C ARG A 51 -25.88 -1.49 -0.35
N TYR A 52 -25.31 -2.62 0.03
CA TYR A 52 -24.29 -2.75 1.05
C TYR A 52 -23.35 -3.90 0.73
N GLY A 53 -22.19 -3.89 1.36
CA GLY A 53 -21.22 -4.98 1.38
C GLY A 53 -20.86 -5.37 2.81
N VAL A 54 -20.11 -6.45 2.93
CA VAL A 54 -19.56 -6.93 4.20
C VAL A 54 -18.06 -6.78 4.13
N VAL A 55 -17.47 -6.17 5.14
CA VAL A 55 -16.00 -5.98 5.20
C VAL A 55 -15.32 -7.33 5.35
N ALA A 56 -14.39 -7.62 4.46
CA ALA A 56 -13.57 -8.82 4.48
C ALA A 56 -12.17 -8.50 3.98
N GLY A 57 -11.15 -8.90 4.74
CA GLY A 57 -9.74 -8.75 4.37
C GLY A 57 -9.00 -7.59 5.04
N THR A 58 -9.61 -6.81 5.92
CA THR A 58 -8.93 -5.73 6.65
C THR A 58 -7.78 -6.24 7.50
N ASP A 59 -7.96 -7.31 8.25
CA ASP A 59 -6.88 -7.93 9.03
C ASP A 59 -5.72 -8.39 8.15
N ARG A 60 -6.02 -8.90 6.96
CA ARG A 60 -5.00 -9.32 6.00
C ARG A 60 -4.23 -8.13 5.44
N VAL A 61 -4.92 -7.02 5.16
CA VAL A 61 -4.28 -5.77 4.70
C VAL A 61 -3.35 -5.22 5.77
N LEU A 62 -3.79 -5.17 7.04
CA LEU A 62 -2.97 -4.67 8.14
C LEU A 62 -1.69 -5.50 8.30
N ARG A 63 -1.78 -6.82 8.27
CA ARG A 63 -0.59 -7.69 8.30
C ARG A 63 0.33 -7.47 7.09
N ALA A 64 -0.25 -7.29 5.89
CA ALA A 64 0.53 -7.00 4.70
C ALA A 64 1.29 -5.68 4.82
N VAL A 65 0.71 -4.65 5.44
CA VAL A 65 1.38 -3.37 5.69
C VAL A 65 2.49 -3.52 6.74
N GLU A 66 2.27 -4.27 7.82
CA GLU A 66 3.29 -4.56 8.84
C GLU A 66 4.52 -5.27 8.24
N ASP A 67 4.28 -6.22 7.34
CA ASP A 67 5.32 -7.02 6.70
C ASP A 67 5.88 -6.38 5.43
N PHE A 68 5.31 -5.25 4.97
CA PHE A 68 5.65 -4.65 3.68
C PHE A 68 7.10 -4.19 3.62
N ARG A 69 7.80 -4.62 2.58
CA ARG A 69 9.22 -4.32 2.32
C ARG A 69 9.50 -4.38 0.82
N PHE A 70 10.40 -3.54 0.37
CA PHE A 70 11.03 -3.70 -0.94
C PHE A 70 12.30 -4.54 -0.78
N SER A 71 12.39 -5.68 -1.47
CA SER A 71 13.61 -6.47 -1.47
C SER A 71 14.69 -5.85 -2.37
N PRO A 72 15.98 -6.14 -2.15
CA PRO A 72 17.04 -5.70 -3.04
C PRO A 72 16.79 -6.09 -4.50
N GLU A 73 16.32 -7.31 -4.74
CA GLU A 73 16.05 -7.84 -6.06
C GLU A 73 14.90 -7.10 -6.76
N GLN A 74 13.87 -6.67 -5.99
CA GLN A 74 12.79 -5.85 -6.50
C GLN A 74 13.28 -4.46 -6.88
N LEU A 75 14.13 -3.85 -6.05
CA LEU A 75 14.71 -2.52 -6.30
C LEU A 75 15.64 -2.51 -7.52
N GLU A 76 16.36 -3.61 -7.78
CA GLU A 76 17.18 -3.76 -8.98
C GLU A 76 16.36 -3.73 -10.28
N GLN A 77 15.09 -4.17 -10.23
CA GLN A 77 14.18 -4.12 -11.37
C GLN A 77 13.60 -2.72 -11.64
N MET A 78 13.81 -1.78 -10.74
CA MET A 78 13.32 -0.40 -10.83
C MET A 78 14.39 0.56 -11.39
N ASP A 79 14.99 0.22 -12.52
CA ASP A 79 16.05 1.00 -13.20
C ASP A 79 15.58 2.39 -13.66
N PHE A 80 14.27 2.58 -13.77
CA PHE A 80 13.63 3.85 -14.10
C PHE A 80 13.58 4.85 -12.93
N LEU A 81 13.92 4.44 -11.71
CA LEU A 81 13.99 5.31 -10.53
C LEU A 81 15.42 5.76 -10.28
N ASP A 82 15.57 6.99 -9.79
CA ASP A 82 16.86 7.49 -9.32
C ASP A 82 17.30 6.81 -8.00
N GLU A 83 18.57 6.98 -7.66
CA GLU A 83 19.15 6.31 -6.49
C GLU A 83 18.54 6.79 -5.17
N ASP A 84 18.22 8.08 -5.05
CA ASP A 84 17.60 8.64 -3.85
C ASP A 84 16.21 8.00 -3.60
N THR A 85 15.43 7.82 -4.66
CA THR A 85 14.14 7.15 -4.59
C THR A 85 14.30 5.67 -4.23
N ARG A 86 15.25 4.96 -4.84
CA ARG A 86 15.54 3.56 -4.47
C ARG A 86 16.00 3.41 -3.04
N GLN A 87 16.80 4.37 -2.55
CA GLN A 87 17.23 4.38 -1.14
C GLN A 87 16.04 4.60 -0.21
N TYR A 88 15.15 5.54 -0.53
CA TYR A 88 13.92 5.77 0.21
C TYR A 88 13.07 4.48 0.30
N LEU A 89 12.87 3.78 -0.82
CA LEU A 89 12.11 2.53 -0.87
C LEU A 89 12.78 1.39 -0.10
N ARG A 90 14.12 1.32 -0.09
CA ARG A 90 14.89 0.34 0.68
C ARG A 90 14.64 0.48 2.19
N ASP A 91 14.56 1.71 2.65
CA ASP A 91 14.37 2.04 4.06
C ASP A 91 12.88 2.19 4.43
N TRP A 92 12.01 2.13 3.44
CA TRP A 92 10.59 2.38 3.63
C TRP A 92 9.97 1.46 4.68
N ARG A 93 9.23 2.06 5.58
CA ARG A 93 8.38 1.39 6.58
C ARG A 93 7.17 2.27 6.84
N PHE A 94 6.02 1.67 6.95
CA PHE A 94 4.84 2.41 7.36
C PHE A 94 4.96 2.82 8.83
N SER A 95 4.85 4.10 9.10
CA SER A 95 4.92 4.68 10.45
C SER A 95 3.64 5.41 10.86
N GLY A 96 2.66 5.44 9.97
CA GLY A 96 1.40 6.14 10.15
C GLY A 96 0.38 5.36 10.99
N GLN A 97 -0.88 5.71 10.81
CA GLN A 97 -2.03 5.11 11.49
C GLN A 97 -3.07 4.66 10.48
N ILE A 98 -3.65 3.49 10.72
CA ILE A 98 -4.78 2.98 9.94
C ILE A 98 -5.94 2.72 10.89
N ASP A 99 -7.07 3.38 10.62
CA ASP A 99 -8.34 3.16 11.29
C ASP A 99 -9.33 2.56 10.29
N GLY A 100 -10.24 1.73 10.75
CA GLY A 100 -11.21 1.16 9.82
C GLY A 100 -12.22 0.24 10.46
N TYR A 101 -13.08 -0.31 9.60
CA TYR A 101 -14.09 -1.27 9.97
C TYR A 101 -13.46 -2.63 10.28
N ARG A 102 -14.08 -3.35 11.19
CA ARG A 102 -13.69 -4.73 11.52
C ARG A 102 -14.20 -5.70 10.48
N GLU A 103 -13.58 -6.87 10.43
CA GLU A 103 -14.09 -7.99 9.65
C GLU A 103 -15.57 -8.27 10.00
N GLY A 104 -16.39 -8.42 8.97
CA GLY A 104 -17.82 -8.73 9.11
C GLY A 104 -18.75 -7.54 9.32
N GLU A 105 -18.24 -6.31 9.48
CA GLU A 105 -19.08 -5.11 9.56
C GLU A 105 -19.69 -4.77 8.18
N LEU A 106 -20.86 -4.18 8.20
CA LEU A 106 -21.54 -3.73 6.98
C LEU A 106 -20.99 -2.37 6.55
N TYR A 107 -20.81 -2.19 5.24
CA TYR A 107 -20.43 -0.91 4.67
C TYR A 107 -21.33 -0.53 3.50
N PHE A 108 -21.43 0.74 3.23
CA PHE A 108 -22.17 1.32 2.10
C PHE A 108 -21.21 1.95 1.09
N PRO A 109 -21.60 2.09 -0.18
CA PRO A 109 -20.82 2.86 -1.15
C PRO A 109 -20.48 4.26 -0.60
N ASN A 110 -19.27 4.73 -0.89
CA ASN A 110 -18.68 5.99 -0.44
C ASN A 110 -18.41 6.10 1.07
N SER A 111 -18.68 5.05 1.87
CA SER A 111 -18.21 5.01 3.26
C SER A 111 -16.76 4.55 3.32
N PRO A 112 -15.85 5.28 4.00
CA PRO A 112 -14.49 4.83 4.20
C PRO A 112 -14.44 3.51 4.98
N ILE A 113 -13.85 2.49 4.38
CA ILE A 113 -13.61 1.19 5.03
C ILE A 113 -12.34 1.25 5.84
N LEU A 114 -11.31 1.89 5.27
CA LEU A 114 -10.05 2.19 5.93
C LEU A 114 -9.74 3.67 5.74
N THR A 115 -9.19 4.29 6.77
CA THR A 115 -8.62 5.63 6.76
C THR A 115 -7.16 5.53 7.14
N VAL A 116 -6.28 5.93 6.23
CA VAL A 116 -4.83 5.83 6.38
C VAL A 116 -4.27 7.24 6.57
N ARG A 117 -3.54 7.46 7.66
CA ARG A 117 -2.85 8.71 7.95
C ARG A 117 -1.36 8.46 8.01
N GLY A 118 -0.60 9.20 7.25
CA GLY A 118 0.84 9.09 7.17
C GLY A 118 1.43 10.20 6.32
N THR A 119 2.66 10.05 5.90
CA THR A 119 3.22 10.93 4.89
C THR A 119 2.71 10.53 3.50
N PHE A 120 2.76 11.46 2.53
CA PHE A 120 2.36 11.15 1.15
C PHE A 120 3.14 9.96 0.60
N GLY A 121 4.44 9.91 0.85
CA GLY A 121 5.29 8.81 0.38
C GLY A 121 5.03 7.45 1.06
N GLU A 122 4.30 7.43 2.17
CA GLU A 122 3.84 6.19 2.80
C GLU A 122 2.46 5.74 2.29
N CYS A 123 1.68 6.66 1.72
CA CYS A 123 0.29 6.43 1.33
C CYS A 123 0.08 6.25 -0.18
N VAL A 124 1.09 6.63 -1.00
CA VAL A 124 1.04 6.52 -2.47
C VAL A 124 1.42 5.13 -2.97
#